data_49196b5040c550a39a36fcf0e8efeeaa
#
_entry.id   49196b5040c550a39a36fcf0e8efeeaa
#
_cell.length_a   1.000
_cell.length_b   1.000
_cell.length_c   1.000
_cell.angle_alpha   90.00
_cell.angle_beta   90.00
_cell.angle_gamma   90.00
#
_symmetry.space_group_name_H-M   'P 1'
#
loop_
_entity.id
_entity.type
_entity.pdbx_description
1 polymer ?
#
loop_
_entity_poly.entity_id
_entity_poly.type
_entity_poly.pdbx_seq_one_letter_code
_entity_poly.pdbx_strand_id
1 'polypeptide(L)'
;MPVHFENDTVRIHKTVASPYDNNAYIIVCKATNKSLIIDTPRDAAAVLAEAKDTDVVSVAITHGHGDHIEGYAEFRAGLTAPFGLHKDDADRLLPHVSEFYLEDGATIEVGELSFKLMHTPGHTPGGVCLLLGKHLFSGDTLFPGGPGKTQTPDALKQVITSITERLFVLPDDTNVYPGHGSDTTIGASKAEYAVFVSRDHAADLSGDVLWRS
;
A
#
# COMPACT_ATOMS: atom_id res chain seq x y z
N MET A 1 10.75 15.91 -1.99
CA MET A 1 10.54 14.70 -2.84
C MET A 1 10.04 15.13 -4.22
N PRO A 2 10.33 14.38 -5.31
CA PRO A 2 9.71 14.69 -6.60
C PRO A 2 8.20 14.47 -6.54
N VAL A 3 7.44 15.32 -7.23
CA VAL A 3 6.01 15.10 -7.44
C VAL A 3 5.86 13.92 -8.39
N HIS A 4 5.14 12.89 -7.96
CA HIS A 4 4.88 11.67 -8.73
C HIS A 4 3.60 11.79 -9.56
N PHE A 5 2.57 12.40 -8.97
CA PHE A 5 1.31 12.73 -9.63
C PHE A 5 0.74 14.03 -9.05
N GLU A 6 0.12 14.85 -9.88
CA GLU A 6 -0.60 16.05 -9.43
C GLU A 6 -1.78 16.37 -10.36
N ASN A 7 -2.90 16.77 -9.74
CA ASN A 7 -4.04 17.40 -10.41
C ASN A 7 -4.57 18.59 -9.59
N ASP A 8 -5.80 19.03 -9.84
CA ASP A 8 -6.37 20.18 -9.14
C ASP A 8 -6.67 19.93 -7.65
N THR A 9 -6.87 18.67 -7.23
CA THR A 9 -7.31 18.30 -5.88
C THR A 9 -6.23 17.63 -5.04
N VAL A 10 -5.37 16.82 -5.66
CA VAL A 10 -4.38 15.98 -4.97
C VAL A 10 -2.99 16.13 -5.55
N ARG A 11 -1.98 16.07 -4.67
CA ARG A 11 -0.58 15.87 -5.02
C ARG A 11 -0.08 14.62 -4.33
N ILE A 12 0.58 13.74 -5.09
CA ILE A 12 1.18 12.50 -4.61
C ILE A 12 2.69 12.61 -4.77
N HIS A 13 3.42 12.45 -3.69
CA HIS A 13 4.86 12.28 -3.69
C HIS A 13 5.18 10.80 -3.46
N LYS A 14 6.17 10.28 -4.18
CA LYS A 14 6.70 8.93 -4.00
C LYS A 14 8.18 9.02 -3.66
N THR A 15 8.59 8.31 -2.62
CA THR A 15 10.00 8.11 -2.26
C THR A 15 10.30 6.64 -2.32
N VAL A 16 11.50 6.32 -2.81
CA VAL A 16 12.04 4.96 -2.77
C VAL A 16 13.07 4.90 -1.64
N ALA A 17 12.84 4.04 -0.67
CA ALA A 17 13.72 3.82 0.47
C ALA A 17 14.57 2.55 0.25
N SER A 18 15.86 2.63 0.61
CA SER A 18 16.81 1.52 0.55
C SER A 18 16.73 0.67 1.84
N PRO A 19 17.11 -0.62 1.84
CA PRO A 19 17.76 -1.38 0.75
C PRO A 19 16.80 -2.19 -0.13
N TYR A 20 15.48 -2.16 0.12
CA TYR A 20 14.51 -3.05 -0.55
C TYR A 20 13.67 -2.32 -1.60
N ASP A 21 14.04 -1.08 -1.97
CA ASP A 21 13.28 -0.23 -2.88
C ASP A 21 11.81 -0.01 -2.45
N ASN A 22 11.59 0.10 -1.13
CA ASN A 22 10.27 0.38 -0.57
C ASN A 22 9.75 1.73 -1.02
N ASN A 23 8.53 1.77 -1.47
CA ASN A 23 7.83 2.99 -1.80
C ASN A 23 7.10 3.53 -0.56
N ALA A 24 7.45 4.74 -0.12
CA ALA A 24 6.63 5.52 0.79
C ALA A 24 5.96 6.66 0.03
N TYR A 25 4.72 6.95 0.39
CA TYR A 25 3.94 7.99 -0.28
C TYR A 25 3.52 9.07 0.70
N ILE A 26 3.49 10.33 0.22
CA ILE A 26 2.79 11.44 0.88
C ILE A 26 1.72 11.91 -0.07
N ILE A 27 0.47 11.86 0.37
CA ILE A 27 -0.69 12.28 -0.40
C ILE A 27 -1.26 13.55 0.23
N VAL A 28 -1.21 14.65 -0.51
CA VAL A 28 -1.56 15.98 -0.03
C VAL A 28 -2.88 16.43 -0.64
N CYS A 29 -3.82 16.82 0.19
CA CYS A 29 -5.01 17.56 -0.21
C CYS A 29 -4.63 19.01 -0.53
N LYS A 30 -4.74 19.43 -1.79
CA LYS A 30 -4.32 20.77 -2.22
C LYS A 30 -5.17 21.89 -1.63
N ALA A 31 -6.44 21.64 -1.35
CA ALA A 31 -7.35 22.63 -0.78
C ALA A 31 -7.02 22.96 0.67
N THR A 32 -6.50 22.01 1.46
CA THR A 32 -6.32 22.17 2.91
C THR A 32 -4.89 22.03 3.38
N ASN A 33 -3.98 21.59 2.49
CA ASN A 33 -2.60 21.20 2.78
C ASN A 33 -2.47 20.05 3.80
N LYS A 34 -3.57 19.36 4.14
CA LYS A 34 -3.55 18.13 4.95
C LYS A 34 -2.99 16.98 4.15
N SER A 35 -2.26 16.08 4.82
CA SER A 35 -1.62 14.95 4.14
C SER A 35 -1.75 13.64 4.90
N LEU A 36 -1.67 12.55 4.15
CA LEU A 36 -1.54 11.17 4.60
C LEU A 36 -0.17 10.65 4.20
N ILE A 37 0.52 9.98 5.11
CA ILE A 37 1.70 9.18 4.79
C ILE A 37 1.27 7.72 4.71
N ILE A 38 1.75 7.01 3.68
CA ILE A 38 1.57 5.56 3.53
C ILE A 38 2.93 4.89 3.64
N ASP A 39 3.02 3.97 4.58
CA ASP A 39 4.18 3.20 5.03
C ASP A 39 5.32 4.02 5.66
N THR A 40 6.08 3.35 6.51
CA THR A 40 7.16 3.92 7.31
C THR A 40 8.46 3.10 7.14
N PRO A 41 8.99 3.01 5.90
CA PRO A 41 10.23 2.28 5.65
C PRO A 41 11.43 2.95 6.32
N ARG A 42 12.57 2.28 6.27
CA ARG A 42 13.88 2.88 6.64
C ARG A 42 14.12 4.16 5.82
N ASP A 43 15.05 5.01 6.31
CA ASP A 43 15.41 6.28 5.67
C ASP A 43 14.26 7.32 5.65
N ALA A 44 13.60 7.47 6.81
CA ALA A 44 12.49 8.40 7.04
C ALA A 44 12.81 9.87 6.66
N ALA A 45 14.07 10.27 6.65
CA ALA A 45 14.47 11.67 6.55
C ALA A 45 13.92 12.40 5.31
N ALA A 46 13.88 11.72 4.15
CA ALA A 46 13.35 12.31 2.92
C ALA A 46 11.83 12.53 3.00
N VAL A 47 11.10 11.55 3.56
CA VAL A 47 9.64 11.62 3.76
C VAL A 47 9.31 12.68 4.78
N LEU A 48 10.01 12.69 5.92
CA LEU A 48 9.80 13.69 6.99
C LEU A 48 10.16 15.12 6.54
N ALA A 49 11.16 15.28 5.66
CA ALA A 49 11.50 16.58 5.09
C ALA A 49 10.34 17.14 4.23
N GLU A 50 9.73 16.30 3.40
CA GLU A 50 8.55 16.68 2.59
C GLU A 50 7.32 16.94 3.48
N ALA A 51 7.13 16.11 4.51
CA ALA A 51 6.01 16.22 5.44
C ALA A 51 5.98 17.56 6.22
N LYS A 52 7.15 18.22 6.41
CA LYS A 52 7.23 19.52 7.11
C LYS A 52 6.45 20.63 6.43
N ASP A 53 6.25 20.55 5.12
CA ASP A 53 5.52 21.55 4.35
C ASP A 53 4.02 21.25 4.27
N THR A 54 3.55 20.20 4.96
CA THR A 54 2.15 19.77 4.99
C THR A 54 1.68 19.52 6.42
N ASP A 55 0.35 19.45 6.61
CA ASP A 55 -0.28 19.04 7.88
C ASP A 55 -0.58 17.53 7.82
N VAL A 56 0.36 16.70 8.32
CA VAL A 56 0.18 15.25 8.37
C VAL A 56 -0.88 14.91 9.40
N VAL A 57 -2.02 14.40 8.95
CA VAL A 57 -3.16 14.07 9.82
C VAL A 57 -3.25 12.59 10.18
N SER A 58 -2.58 11.73 9.41
CA SER A 58 -2.54 10.28 9.67
C SER A 58 -1.36 9.62 8.96
N VAL A 59 -0.91 8.50 9.52
CA VAL A 59 0.03 7.57 8.88
C VAL A 59 -0.67 6.21 8.78
N ALA A 60 -0.79 5.67 7.58
CA ALA A 60 -1.39 4.36 7.32
C ALA A 60 -0.30 3.39 6.91
N ILE A 61 -0.15 2.29 7.63
CA ILE A 61 0.81 1.21 7.32
C ILE A 61 0.05 0.12 6.60
N THR A 62 0.43 -0.18 5.35
CA THR A 62 -0.30 -1.11 4.51
C THR A 62 -0.29 -2.54 5.05
N HIS A 63 0.82 -2.95 5.67
CA HIS A 63 0.98 -4.26 6.31
C HIS A 63 2.20 -4.31 7.23
N GLY A 64 2.32 -5.35 8.04
CA GLY A 64 3.30 -5.45 9.13
C GLY A 64 4.64 -6.10 8.76
N HIS A 65 5.11 -6.11 7.50
CA HIS A 65 6.46 -6.57 7.21
C HIS A 65 7.50 -5.54 7.64
N GLY A 66 8.67 -6.04 8.07
CA GLY A 66 9.73 -5.24 8.68
C GLY A 66 10.15 -4.04 7.85
N ASP A 67 10.32 -4.23 6.55
CA ASP A 67 10.72 -3.20 5.60
C ASP A 67 9.70 -2.06 5.42
N HIS A 68 8.42 -2.27 5.76
CA HIS A 68 7.37 -1.24 5.77
C HIS A 68 7.24 -0.51 7.11
N ILE A 69 7.83 -1.06 8.19
CA ILE A 69 7.71 -0.51 9.55
C ILE A 69 9.07 -0.17 10.18
N GLU A 70 10.17 -0.43 9.52
CA GLU A 70 11.53 -0.32 10.08
C GLU A 70 11.88 1.12 10.51
N GLY A 71 11.31 2.12 9.84
CA GLY A 71 11.43 3.55 10.19
C GLY A 71 10.41 4.04 11.22
N TYR A 72 9.50 3.19 11.72
CA TYR A 72 8.39 3.62 12.60
C TYR A 72 8.83 4.57 13.71
N ALA A 73 9.92 4.24 14.42
CA ALA A 73 10.39 5.06 15.54
C ALA A 73 10.83 6.46 15.11
N GLU A 74 11.48 6.59 13.95
CA GLU A 74 11.92 7.87 13.40
C GLU A 74 10.72 8.70 12.94
N PHE A 75 9.76 8.08 12.24
CA PHE A 75 8.50 8.74 11.85
C PHE A 75 7.73 9.20 13.08
N ARG A 76 7.62 8.35 14.10
CA ARG A 76 6.91 8.68 15.35
C ARG A 76 7.57 9.84 16.11
N ALA A 77 8.89 9.92 16.09
CA ALA A 77 9.62 11.04 16.71
C ALA A 77 9.43 12.37 15.95
N GLY A 78 9.20 12.30 14.64
CA GLY A 78 9.04 13.47 13.78
C GLY A 78 7.58 13.94 13.58
N LEU A 79 6.58 13.13 13.94
CA LEU A 79 5.17 13.37 13.66
C LEU A 79 4.29 13.21 14.90
N THR A 80 3.27 14.07 15.00
CA THR A 80 2.23 13.95 16.04
C THR A 80 0.97 13.21 15.56
N ALA A 81 0.85 12.99 14.26
CA ALA A 81 -0.27 12.28 13.65
C ALA A 81 -0.41 10.84 14.17
N PRO A 82 -1.62 10.27 14.27
CA PRO A 82 -1.82 8.89 14.66
C PRO A 82 -1.38 7.91 13.56
N PHE A 83 -0.89 6.73 13.97
CA PHE A 83 -0.42 5.64 13.11
C PHE A 83 -1.41 4.48 13.14
N GLY A 84 -1.87 4.06 11.98
CA GLY A 84 -2.82 2.97 11.81
C GLY A 84 -2.23 1.78 11.06
N LEU A 85 -2.63 0.57 11.48
CA LEU A 85 -2.33 -0.72 10.85
C LEU A 85 -3.54 -1.63 11.04
N HIS A 86 -3.72 -2.63 10.17
CA HIS A 86 -4.79 -3.61 10.38
C HIS A 86 -4.49 -4.48 11.61
N LYS A 87 -5.54 -4.83 12.38
CA LYS A 87 -5.41 -5.58 13.64
C LYS A 87 -4.71 -6.93 13.50
N ASP A 88 -4.88 -7.60 12.35
CA ASP A 88 -4.31 -8.93 12.10
C ASP A 88 -2.78 -8.92 11.84
N ASP A 89 -2.20 -7.71 11.67
CA ASP A 89 -0.75 -7.51 11.61
C ASP A 89 -0.21 -6.74 12.83
N ALA A 90 -1.06 -6.38 13.81
CA ALA A 90 -0.68 -5.52 14.94
C ALA A 90 0.49 -6.09 15.76
N ASP A 91 0.56 -7.40 15.94
CA ASP A 91 1.66 -8.06 16.68
C ASP A 91 3.03 -7.89 16.00
N ARG A 92 3.04 -7.65 14.70
CA ARG A 92 4.27 -7.41 13.93
C ARG A 92 4.88 -6.03 14.19
N LEU A 93 4.08 -5.09 14.72
CA LEU A 93 4.52 -3.74 15.05
C LEU A 93 5.25 -3.68 16.42
N LEU A 94 5.16 -4.72 17.25
CA LEU A 94 5.75 -4.72 18.57
C LEU A 94 7.27 -4.40 18.53
N PRO A 95 7.80 -3.62 19.49
CA PRO A 95 7.15 -3.11 20.71
C PRO A 95 6.28 -1.86 20.53
N HIS A 96 6.14 -1.36 19.30
CA HIS A 96 5.24 -0.24 18.98
C HIS A 96 3.79 -0.71 18.93
N VAL A 97 2.87 0.24 18.95
CA VAL A 97 1.43 -0.04 18.91
C VAL A 97 0.74 0.78 17.82
N SER A 98 -0.25 0.19 17.17
CA SER A 98 -1.15 0.92 16.29
C SER A 98 -2.11 1.75 17.14
N GLU A 99 -2.29 3.03 16.78
CA GLU A 99 -3.17 3.96 17.52
C GLU A 99 -4.62 3.86 17.04
N PHE A 100 -4.82 3.30 15.84
CA PHE A 100 -6.13 2.93 15.30
C PHE A 100 -6.00 1.76 14.32
N TYR A 101 -7.10 1.07 14.03
CA TYR A 101 -7.08 -0.04 13.08
C TYR A 101 -7.63 0.36 11.72
N LEU A 102 -6.93 -0.11 10.66
CA LEU A 102 -7.38 0.02 9.28
C LEU A 102 -8.42 -1.06 8.98
N GLU A 103 -9.67 -0.77 9.24
CA GLU A 103 -10.77 -1.73 9.08
C GLU A 103 -11.32 -1.73 7.65
N ASP A 104 -11.76 -2.89 7.19
CA ASP A 104 -12.36 -3.04 5.86
C ASP A 104 -13.60 -2.16 5.66
N GLY A 105 -13.64 -1.46 4.53
CA GLY A 105 -14.75 -0.58 4.17
C GLY A 105 -14.78 0.76 4.91
N ALA A 106 -13.91 0.96 5.92
CA ALA A 106 -13.76 2.25 6.57
C ALA A 106 -13.10 3.28 5.64
N THR A 107 -13.10 4.55 6.06
CA THR A 107 -12.44 5.66 5.34
C THR A 107 -11.46 6.40 6.22
N ILE A 108 -10.39 6.94 5.59
CA ILE A 108 -9.52 7.94 6.19
C ILE A 108 -9.78 9.26 5.47
N GLU A 109 -10.16 10.29 6.23
CA GLU A 109 -10.40 11.63 5.70
C GLU A 109 -9.13 12.48 5.83
N VAL A 110 -8.70 13.07 4.71
CA VAL A 110 -7.51 13.92 4.62
C VAL A 110 -7.89 15.23 3.95
N GLY A 111 -8.33 16.19 4.74
CA GLY A 111 -8.95 17.40 4.22
C GLY A 111 -10.23 17.09 3.46
N GLU A 112 -10.23 17.34 2.15
CA GLU A 112 -11.35 17.03 1.24
C GLU A 112 -11.18 15.68 0.51
N LEU A 113 -10.09 14.95 0.81
CA LEU A 113 -9.83 13.63 0.22
C LEU A 113 -10.37 12.55 1.17
N SER A 114 -11.04 11.53 0.60
CA SER A 114 -11.56 10.36 1.33
C SER A 114 -10.94 9.08 0.75
N PHE A 115 -10.16 8.38 1.57
CA PHE A 115 -9.52 7.12 1.22
C PHE A 115 -10.37 5.96 1.70
N LYS A 116 -10.84 5.12 0.78
CA LYS A 116 -11.52 3.87 1.13
C LYS A 116 -10.50 2.81 1.47
N LEU A 117 -10.66 2.16 2.62
CA LEU A 117 -9.85 1.02 3.06
C LEU A 117 -10.40 -0.29 2.51
N MET A 118 -9.52 -1.14 2.03
CA MET A 118 -9.86 -2.44 1.46
C MET A 118 -8.94 -3.49 2.08
N HIS A 119 -9.45 -4.35 2.96
CA HIS A 119 -8.68 -5.46 3.51
C HIS A 119 -8.41 -6.49 2.42
N THR A 120 -7.15 -6.75 2.13
CA THR A 120 -6.66 -7.61 1.04
C THR A 120 -5.64 -8.62 1.54
N PRO A 121 -6.08 -9.57 2.40
CA PRO A 121 -5.18 -10.54 3.02
C PRO A 121 -4.58 -11.52 2.00
N GLY A 122 -3.44 -12.11 2.39
CA GLY A 122 -2.75 -13.17 1.67
C GLY A 122 -1.24 -12.98 1.67
N HIS A 123 -0.71 -11.82 1.26
CA HIS A 123 0.70 -11.47 1.45
C HIS A 123 1.04 -11.41 2.96
N THR A 124 0.21 -10.71 3.71
CA THR A 124 0.08 -10.83 5.17
C THR A 124 -1.38 -11.03 5.56
N PRO A 125 -1.68 -11.46 6.81
CA PRO A 125 -3.07 -11.53 7.28
C PRO A 125 -3.75 -10.16 7.34
N GLY A 126 -3.01 -9.10 7.63
CA GLY A 126 -3.51 -7.73 7.81
C GLY A 126 -3.25 -6.79 6.63
N GLY A 127 -2.95 -7.31 5.43
CA GLY A 127 -2.72 -6.46 4.26
C GLY A 127 -3.92 -5.59 3.89
N VAL A 128 -3.70 -4.28 3.69
CA VAL A 128 -4.73 -3.30 3.32
C VAL A 128 -4.30 -2.49 2.11
N CYS A 129 -5.21 -2.32 1.16
CA CYS A 129 -5.09 -1.33 0.10
C CYS A 129 -5.89 -0.07 0.44
N LEU A 130 -5.40 1.10 0.00
CA LEU A 130 -6.08 2.38 0.16
C LEU A 130 -6.47 2.92 -1.22
N LEU A 131 -7.75 3.24 -1.43
CA LEU A 131 -8.26 3.74 -2.71
C LEU A 131 -8.71 5.20 -2.58
N LEU A 132 -8.10 6.08 -3.38
CA LEU A 132 -8.50 7.48 -3.55
C LEU A 132 -8.90 7.72 -5.02
N GLY A 133 -10.20 7.74 -5.32
CA GLY A 133 -10.67 7.89 -6.70
C GLY A 133 -10.10 6.80 -7.64
N LYS A 134 -9.18 7.19 -8.54
CA LYS A 134 -8.46 6.27 -9.45
C LYS A 134 -7.02 5.99 -9.01
N HIS A 135 -6.69 6.18 -7.75
CA HIS A 135 -5.36 5.96 -7.18
C HIS A 135 -5.45 4.86 -6.11
N LEU A 136 -4.94 3.68 -6.41
CA LEU A 136 -4.90 2.53 -5.51
C LEU A 136 -3.48 2.35 -4.96
N PHE A 137 -3.30 2.55 -3.67
CA PHE A 137 -2.07 2.22 -2.96
C PHE A 137 -2.19 0.79 -2.47
N SER A 138 -1.52 -0.12 -3.15
CA SER A 138 -1.74 -1.57 -2.96
C SER A 138 -0.87 -2.20 -1.89
N GLY A 139 0.10 -1.48 -1.31
CA GLY A 139 1.14 -2.13 -0.53
C GLY A 139 1.70 -3.31 -1.31
N ASP A 140 1.84 -4.45 -0.65
CA ASP A 140 2.36 -5.67 -1.27
C ASP A 140 1.26 -6.66 -1.70
N THR A 141 0.05 -6.17 -1.92
CA THR A 141 -1.03 -7.00 -2.46
C THR A 141 -0.87 -7.22 -3.95
N LEU A 142 -0.61 -6.17 -4.74
CA LEU A 142 -0.57 -6.22 -6.21
C LEU A 142 0.59 -5.36 -6.74
N PHE A 143 1.40 -5.98 -7.60
CA PHE A 143 2.54 -5.39 -8.31
C PHE A 143 2.37 -5.52 -9.82
N PRO A 144 3.17 -4.80 -10.63
CA PRO A 144 3.41 -5.22 -12.01
C PRO A 144 3.91 -6.65 -12.03
N GLY A 145 3.22 -7.52 -12.76
CA GLY A 145 3.62 -8.92 -12.92
C GLY A 145 3.04 -9.90 -11.92
N GLY A 146 2.33 -9.48 -10.87
CA GLY A 146 1.69 -10.44 -9.99
C GLY A 146 1.41 -9.96 -8.56
N PRO A 147 1.00 -10.88 -7.67
CA PRO A 147 0.79 -10.61 -6.26
C PRO A 147 2.13 -10.51 -5.51
N GLY A 148 2.09 -9.97 -4.30
CA GLY A 148 3.19 -10.07 -3.35
C GLY A 148 3.50 -11.52 -2.96
N LYS A 149 4.74 -11.76 -2.56
CA LYS A 149 5.25 -13.06 -2.12
C LYS A 149 4.36 -13.67 -1.04
N THR A 150 4.09 -14.95 -1.15
CA THR A 150 3.29 -15.71 -0.18
C THR A 150 4.08 -16.87 0.43
N GLN A 151 3.76 -17.22 1.68
CA GLN A 151 4.47 -18.27 2.41
C GLN A 151 3.90 -19.68 2.16
N THR A 152 2.64 -19.75 1.74
CA THR A 152 1.92 -21.01 1.56
C THR A 152 0.99 -20.95 0.34
N PRO A 153 0.61 -22.11 -0.23
CA PRO A 153 -0.39 -22.16 -1.31
C PRO A 153 -1.75 -21.55 -0.93
N ASP A 154 -2.16 -21.69 0.32
CA ASP A 154 -3.42 -21.09 0.79
C ASP A 154 -3.33 -19.57 0.88
N ALA A 155 -2.18 -19.03 1.29
CA ALA A 155 -1.92 -17.58 1.28
C ALA A 155 -1.92 -17.04 -0.17
N LEU A 156 -1.36 -17.79 -1.14
CA LEU A 156 -1.44 -17.42 -2.56
C LEU A 156 -2.88 -17.39 -3.06
N LYS A 157 -3.67 -18.43 -2.76
CA LYS A 157 -5.10 -18.43 -3.12
C LYS A 157 -5.82 -17.24 -2.51
N GLN A 158 -5.53 -16.91 -1.25
CA GLN A 158 -6.13 -15.79 -0.54
C GLN A 158 -5.80 -14.45 -1.18
N VAL A 159 -4.52 -14.16 -1.49
CA VAL A 159 -4.16 -12.90 -2.15
C VAL A 159 -4.73 -12.80 -3.56
N ILE A 160 -4.79 -13.91 -4.32
CA ILE A 160 -5.45 -13.95 -5.64
C ILE A 160 -6.95 -13.63 -5.49
N THR A 161 -7.63 -14.21 -4.51
CA THR A 161 -9.03 -13.90 -4.21
C THR A 161 -9.20 -12.42 -3.85
N SER A 162 -8.34 -11.88 -2.98
CA SER A 162 -8.33 -10.46 -2.63
C SER A 162 -8.19 -9.57 -3.86
N ILE A 163 -7.28 -9.91 -4.78
CA ILE A 163 -7.06 -9.14 -6.01
C ILE A 163 -8.27 -9.25 -6.94
N THR A 164 -8.74 -10.46 -7.22
CA THR A 164 -9.78 -10.68 -8.24
C THR A 164 -11.14 -10.17 -7.81
N GLU A 165 -11.51 -10.34 -6.54
CA GLU A 165 -12.84 -9.96 -6.05
C GLU A 165 -12.92 -8.50 -5.58
N ARG A 166 -11.78 -7.91 -5.19
CA ARG A 166 -11.77 -6.57 -4.60
C ARG A 166 -11.10 -5.50 -5.47
N LEU A 167 -9.99 -5.84 -6.14
CA LEU A 167 -9.24 -4.88 -6.93
C LEU A 167 -9.65 -4.92 -8.41
N PHE A 168 -9.88 -6.10 -8.99
CA PHE A 168 -10.24 -6.22 -10.40
C PHE A 168 -11.67 -5.76 -10.73
N VAL A 169 -12.48 -5.44 -9.74
CA VAL A 169 -13.76 -4.76 -9.91
C VAL A 169 -13.61 -3.25 -10.15
N LEU A 170 -12.43 -2.70 -9.90
CA LEU A 170 -12.11 -1.31 -10.16
C LEU A 170 -11.96 -1.05 -11.67
N PRO A 171 -12.13 0.21 -12.14
CA PRO A 171 -11.91 0.59 -13.53
C PRO A 171 -10.49 0.24 -13.99
N ASP A 172 -10.35 -0.13 -15.27
CA ASP A 172 -9.05 -0.56 -15.83
C ASP A 172 -7.99 0.55 -15.84
N ASP A 173 -8.42 1.81 -15.87
CA ASP A 173 -7.57 3.00 -15.81
C ASP A 173 -7.24 3.45 -14.38
N THR A 174 -7.55 2.63 -13.37
CA THR A 174 -7.10 2.86 -11.98
C THR A 174 -5.60 2.61 -11.90
N ASN A 175 -4.85 3.64 -11.46
CA ASN A 175 -3.42 3.54 -11.20
C ASN A 175 -3.18 2.72 -9.92
N VAL A 176 -2.19 1.83 -9.96
CA VAL A 176 -1.75 1.01 -8.83
C VAL A 176 -0.36 1.44 -8.41
N TYR A 177 -0.23 1.87 -7.17
CA TYR A 177 0.99 2.32 -6.52
C TYR A 177 1.40 1.28 -5.46
N PRO A 178 2.32 0.37 -5.80
CA PRO A 178 2.70 -0.74 -4.92
C PRO A 178 3.70 -0.32 -3.84
N GLY A 179 3.90 -1.20 -2.86
CA GLY A 179 4.88 -1.02 -1.78
C GLY A 179 6.35 -1.06 -2.23
N HIS A 180 6.63 -1.58 -3.45
CA HIS A 180 7.97 -1.61 -4.05
C HIS A 180 7.91 -1.35 -5.56
N GLY A 181 9.00 -0.83 -6.11
CA GLY A 181 9.23 -0.76 -7.54
C GLY A 181 8.29 0.16 -8.31
N SER A 182 7.94 -0.25 -9.52
CA SER A 182 7.20 0.57 -10.48
C SER A 182 5.69 0.46 -10.31
N ASP A 183 4.98 1.47 -10.80
CA ASP A 183 3.53 1.51 -10.85
C ASP A 183 2.97 0.62 -11.97
N THR A 184 1.69 0.28 -11.86
CA THR A 184 0.91 -0.38 -12.91
C THR A 184 -0.51 0.18 -12.97
N THR A 185 -1.40 -0.50 -13.69
CA THR A 185 -2.83 -0.21 -13.70
C THR A 185 -3.64 -1.49 -13.48
N ILE A 186 -4.88 -1.35 -13.05
CA ILE A 186 -5.79 -2.49 -12.90
C ILE A 186 -5.95 -3.24 -14.24
N GLY A 187 -6.09 -2.52 -15.36
CA GLY A 187 -6.21 -3.13 -16.68
C GLY A 187 -4.97 -3.93 -17.10
N ALA A 188 -3.77 -3.40 -16.85
CA ALA A 188 -2.53 -4.13 -17.11
C ALA A 188 -2.43 -5.40 -16.27
N SER A 189 -2.75 -5.31 -14.98
CA SER A 189 -2.73 -6.44 -14.06
C SER A 189 -3.76 -7.53 -14.42
N LYS A 190 -4.97 -7.13 -14.88
CA LYS A 190 -5.96 -8.09 -15.42
C LYS A 190 -5.44 -8.85 -16.64
N ALA A 191 -4.76 -8.14 -17.56
CA ALA A 191 -4.17 -8.77 -18.74
C ALA A 191 -3.05 -9.78 -18.37
N GLU A 192 -2.24 -9.45 -17.36
CA GLU A 192 -1.22 -10.33 -16.82
C GLU A 192 -1.83 -11.57 -16.14
N TYR A 193 -2.87 -11.35 -15.31
CA TYR A 193 -3.59 -12.43 -14.65
C TYR A 193 -4.27 -13.37 -15.65
N ALA A 194 -4.80 -12.86 -16.77
CA ALA A 194 -5.37 -13.71 -17.83
C ALA A 194 -4.34 -14.68 -18.42
N VAL A 195 -3.07 -14.31 -18.50
CA VAL A 195 -1.97 -15.21 -18.90
C VAL A 195 -1.74 -16.27 -17.84
N PHE A 196 -1.73 -15.89 -16.57
CA PHE A 196 -1.55 -16.82 -15.46
C PHE A 196 -2.62 -17.91 -15.46
N VAL A 197 -3.90 -17.54 -15.48
CA VAL A 197 -5.02 -18.52 -15.43
C VAL A 197 -5.17 -19.39 -16.69
N SER A 198 -4.49 -19.05 -17.79
CA SER A 198 -4.48 -19.85 -19.01
C SER A 198 -3.53 -21.06 -18.95
N ARG A 199 -2.80 -21.22 -17.86
CA ARG A 199 -1.78 -22.26 -17.67
C ARG A 199 -2.13 -23.14 -16.48
N ASP A 200 -1.62 -24.38 -16.50
CA ASP A 200 -1.65 -25.25 -15.33
C ASP A 200 -0.56 -24.85 -14.33
N HIS A 201 -0.89 -24.91 -13.06
CA HIS A 201 0.02 -24.60 -11.97
C HIS A 201 0.12 -25.77 -10.98
N ALA A 202 1.29 -25.92 -10.37
CA ALA A 202 1.49 -26.89 -9.30
C ALA A 202 0.54 -26.60 -8.12
N ALA A 203 0.01 -27.66 -7.51
CA ALA A 203 -0.96 -27.50 -6.39
C ALA A 203 -0.34 -26.86 -5.14
N ASP A 204 0.98 -26.92 -5.01
CA ASP A 204 1.79 -26.37 -3.94
C ASP A 204 2.44 -25.02 -4.29
N LEU A 205 2.02 -24.38 -5.39
CA LEU A 205 2.54 -23.08 -5.82
C LEU A 205 2.40 -22.02 -4.71
N SER A 206 3.49 -21.35 -4.40
CA SER A 206 3.59 -20.22 -3.45
C SER A 206 4.91 -19.48 -3.68
N GLY A 207 5.22 -18.49 -2.88
CA GLY A 207 6.45 -17.68 -3.03
C GLY A 207 6.24 -16.47 -3.92
N ASP A 208 7.29 -16.09 -4.65
CA ASP A 208 7.26 -15.00 -5.64
C ASP A 208 6.64 -15.55 -6.95
N VAL A 209 5.36 -15.33 -7.12
CA VAL A 209 4.61 -15.84 -8.29
C VAL A 209 4.46 -14.72 -9.32
N LEU A 210 5.06 -14.92 -10.50
CA LEU A 210 4.91 -14.01 -11.62
C LEU A 210 3.86 -14.52 -12.61
N TRP A 211 2.89 -13.68 -12.95
CA TRP A 211 1.78 -14.05 -13.83
C TRP A 211 2.17 -14.25 -15.31
N ARG A 212 3.34 -13.74 -15.72
CA ARG A 212 3.85 -13.86 -17.09
C ARG A 212 5.06 -14.80 -17.25
N SER A 213 5.50 -15.43 -16.15
CA SER A 213 6.65 -16.36 -16.19
C SER A 213 6.22 -17.79 -16.53
#